data_115b8fb0e8ab86fd0cedbebdaa723db5
#
_entry.id   115b8fb0e8ab86fd0cedbebdaa723db5
#
_cell.length_a   1.000
_cell.length_b   1.000
_cell.length_c   1.000
_cell.angle_alpha   90.00
_cell.angle_beta   90.00
_cell.angle_gamma   90.00
#
_symmetry.space_group_name_H-M   'P 1'
#
loop_
_entity.id
_entity.type
_entity.pdbx_description
1 polymer ?
#
loop_
_entity_poly.entity_id
_entity_poly.type
_entity_poly.pdbx_seq_one_letter_code
_entity_poly.pdbx_strand_id
1 'polypeptide(L)'
;MGAASNGVLNSYSIDMKKRTIVILAGAMTVFFFCVTGILAEPLSLGDREGLKDLGLDYQFREITDPRLNRVHVLKIDLALGKVRIATVIADDPDGEGPAEAALTSPLKLASDQSVLAFVNTNPWSGFDDGSKKNDHGWLEGQPVDIHGFAVSDGQIRSRPRFNRSTIWIDRQGRLFMGNAPREGTALEGAAGFKQIVRNGALVLSSGKERHPRTAIGMDQKGGMLWLVVVDGRQEGYSEGMDLNELGRLMLDLGCWNAINMDGGGSSIMGLVQEDGALHIVNSPSDRLFGIVHKIRPLPMVLTVQKK
;
A
#
# COMPACT_ATOMS: atom_id res chain seq x y z
N MET A 1 -88.09 22.26 7.34
CA MET A 1 -87.83 22.75 8.68
C MET A 1 -86.37 23.02 8.77
N GLY A 2 -85.93 24.16 8.61
CA GLY A 2 -85.68 25.39 9.33
C GLY A 2 -84.21 25.40 9.64
N ALA A 3 -83.46 26.36 9.61
CA ALA A 3 -83.56 27.77 9.28
C ALA A 3 -82.08 28.28 9.02
N ALA A 4 -82.04 29.30 8.22
CA ALA A 4 -80.78 30.08 7.94
C ALA A 4 -80.40 30.93 9.15
N SER A 5 -79.12 31.23 9.32
CA SER A 5 -78.71 32.49 9.95
C SER A 5 -77.43 33.03 9.34
N ASN A 6 -77.53 34.27 8.87
CA ASN A 6 -76.51 35.17 8.39
C ASN A 6 -75.56 35.56 9.50
N GLY A 7 -74.29 35.79 9.17
CA GLY A 7 -73.30 36.39 10.05
C GLY A 7 -72.21 37.13 9.25
N VAL A 8 -72.48 38.33 8.96
CA VAL A 8 -71.69 39.60 8.88
C VAL A 8 -70.18 39.50 8.64
N LEU A 9 -69.80 40.03 7.49
CA LEU A 9 -68.45 40.47 7.13
C LEU A 9 -68.04 41.67 8.00
N ASN A 10 -66.96 41.53 8.72
CA ASN A 10 -66.23 42.69 9.30
C ASN A 10 -64.87 42.82 8.60
N SER A 11 -64.75 43.87 7.82
CA SER A 11 -63.51 44.34 7.24
C SER A 11 -62.68 45.03 8.31
N TYR A 12 -61.49 44.54 8.59
CA TYR A 12 -60.48 45.35 9.27
C TYR A 12 -59.38 45.72 8.30
N SER A 13 -59.30 46.99 7.99
CA SER A 13 -58.20 47.68 7.38
C SER A 13 -57.04 47.72 8.38
N ILE A 14 -55.90 47.15 8.06
CA ILE A 14 -54.66 47.35 8.82
C ILE A 14 -53.66 48.11 8.00
N ASP A 15 -53.36 49.30 8.52
CA ASP A 15 -52.41 50.29 8.12
C ASP A 15 -50.96 49.70 7.97
N MET A 16 -50.39 49.82 6.77
CA MET A 16 -49.02 49.38 6.52
C MET A 16 -48.01 50.46 6.93
N LYS A 17 -47.56 50.42 8.17
CA LYS A 17 -46.40 51.17 8.61
C LYS A 17 -45.13 50.49 8.11
N LYS A 18 -44.36 51.24 7.33
CA LYS A 18 -43.04 50.93 6.79
C LYS A 18 -42.13 50.35 7.89
N ARG A 19 -41.74 49.10 7.74
CA ARG A 19 -40.60 48.52 8.47
C ARG A 19 -39.42 48.43 7.51
N THR A 20 -38.41 49.24 7.78
CA THR A 20 -37.11 49.18 7.15
C THR A 20 -36.45 47.88 7.55
N ILE A 21 -36.26 46.95 6.59
CA ILE A 21 -35.46 45.75 6.77
C ILE A 21 -34.01 46.13 6.53
N VAL A 22 -33.20 46.21 7.58
CA VAL A 22 -31.76 46.30 7.49
C VAL A 22 -31.22 44.89 7.21
N ILE A 23 -30.83 44.66 5.95
CA ILE A 23 -30.11 43.41 5.60
C ILE A 23 -28.66 43.62 6.03
N LEU A 24 -28.27 43.00 7.16
CA LEU A 24 -26.87 42.82 7.46
C LEU A 24 -26.31 41.78 6.48
N ALA A 25 -25.55 42.24 5.51
CA ALA A 25 -24.72 41.38 4.69
C ALA A 25 -23.54 40.88 5.55
N GLY A 26 -23.72 39.73 6.20
CA GLY A 26 -22.63 39.02 6.81
C GLY A 26 -21.73 38.46 5.69
N ALA A 27 -20.54 39.04 5.54
CA ALA A 27 -19.50 38.51 4.68
C ALA A 27 -19.07 37.13 5.22
N MET A 28 -19.59 36.07 4.65
CA MET A 28 -19.13 34.71 4.88
C MET A 28 -17.81 34.53 4.10
N THR A 29 -16.70 34.82 4.76
CA THR A 29 -15.38 34.54 4.20
C THR A 29 -15.23 33.02 4.13
N VAL A 30 -15.47 32.46 2.95
CA VAL A 30 -15.16 31.07 2.64
C VAL A 30 -13.64 30.96 2.55
N PHE A 31 -13.00 30.47 3.61
CA PHE A 31 -11.61 30.03 3.55
C PHE A 31 -11.55 28.79 2.62
N PHE A 32 -11.17 29.01 1.38
CA PHE A 32 -10.69 27.96 0.52
C PHE A 32 -9.35 27.48 1.10
N PHE A 33 -9.39 26.44 1.94
CA PHE A 33 -8.21 25.65 2.18
C PHE A 33 -7.87 24.95 0.86
N CYS A 34 -6.98 25.55 0.10
CA CYS A 34 -6.30 24.86 -0.99
C CYS A 34 -5.43 23.79 -0.34
N VAL A 35 -5.98 22.59 -0.15
CA VAL A 35 -5.19 21.40 0.17
C VAL A 35 -4.45 21.07 -1.14
N THR A 36 -3.32 21.73 -1.33
CA THR A 36 -2.33 21.27 -2.29
C THR A 36 -1.91 19.90 -1.79
N GLY A 37 -2.34 18.85 -2.48
CA GLY A 37 -1.82 17.52 -2.25
C GLY A 37 -0.30 17.63 -2.33
N ILE A 38 0.37 17.39 -1.21
CA ILE A 38 1.81 17.29 -1.17
C ILE A 38 2.13 16.03 -1.98
N LEU A 39 2.42 16.23 -3.26
CA LEU A 39 3.11 15.22 -4.06
C LEU A 39 4.45 15.06 -3.34
N ALA A 40 4.73 13.86 -2.84
CA ALA A 40 6.02 13.56 -2.26
C ALA A 40 7.08 13.92 -3.31
N GLU A 41 7.88 14.92 -3.02
CA GLU A 41 9.03 15.29 -3.86
C GLU A 41 9.98 14.10 -3.90
N PRO A 42 10.61 13.81 -5.04
CA PRO A 42 11.64 12.76 -5.08
C PRO A 42 12.75 13.10 -4.09
N LEU A 43 13.24 12.10 -3.36
CA LEU A 43 14.33 12.21 -2.38
C LEU A 43 15.46 13.10 -2.87
N SER A 44 15.98 13.95 -1.99
CA SER A 44 17.14 14.79 -2.28
C SER A 44 18.40 13.96 -2.57
N LEU A 45 19.41 14.55 -3.20
CA LEU A 45 20.66 13.85 -3.51
C LEU A 45 21.44 13.45 -2.24
N GLY A 46 21.34 14.23 -1.16
CA GLY A 46 22.02 13.95 0.11
C GLY A 46 21.52 12.68 0.79
N ASP A 47 20.21 12.47 0.82
CA ASP A 47 19.57 11.26 1.39
C ASP A 47 20.02 9.99 0.68
N ARG A 48 20.29 10.09 -0.61
CA ARG A 48 20.72 8.95 -1.43
C ARG A 48 22.13 8.48 -1.12
N GLU A 49 23.04 9.35 -0.68
CA GLU A 49 24.41 8.97 -0.32
C GLU A 49 24.44 8.14 0.96
N GLY A 50 23.75 8.57 2.01
CA GLY A 50 23.69 7.82 3.27
C GLY A 50 23.06 6.42 3.11
N LEU A 51 22.04 6.29 2.26
CA LEU A 51 21.44 5.00 1.94
C LEU A 51 22.36 4.10 1.12
N LYS A 52 23.11 4.66 0.16
CA LYS A 52 24.08 3.91 -0.65
C LYS A 52 25.20 3.30 0.19
N ASP A 53 25.67 4.00 1.21
CA ASP A 53 26.64 3.47 2.16
C ASP A 53 26.12 2.24 2.90
N LEU A 54 24.81 2.13 3.08
CA LEU A 54 24.14 0.96 3.67
C LEU A 54 23.80 -0.12 2.63
N GLY A 55 24.10 0.13 1.35
CA GLY A 55 23.79 -0.78 0.25
C GLY A 55 22.39 -0.62 -0.33
N LEU A 56 21.73 0.51 -0.08
CA LEU A 56 20.41 0.83 -0.62
C LEU A 56 20.55 1.87 -1.75
N ASP A 57 20.05 1.55 -2.93
CA ASP A 57 19.99 2.47 -4.08
C ASP A 57 18.52 2.64 -4.51
N TYR A 58 17.94 3.79 -4.16
CA TYR A 58 16.59 4.14 -4.55
C TYR A 58 16.58 4.92 -5.86
N GLN A 59 15.67 4.56 -6.76
CA GLN A 59 15.46 5.19 -8.05
C GLN A 59 13.97 5.43 -8.27
N PHE A 60 13.63 6.64 -8.64
CA PHE A 60 12.35 6.97 -9.22
C PHE A 60 12.47 6.98 -10.75
N ARG A 61 11.53 6.36 -11.46
CA ARG A 61 11.49 6.30 -12.92
C ARG A 61 10.10 6.70 -13.41
N GLU A 62 10.06 7.61 -14.36
CA GLU A 62 8.87 7.92 -15.13
C GLU A 62 9.01 7.26 -16.50
N ILE A 63 8.09 6.35 -16.81
CA ILE A 63 8.02 5.61 -18.08
C ILE A 63 6.85 6.17 -18.86
N THR A 64 7.08 6.70 -20.05
CA THR A 64 6.05 7.34 -20.88
C THR A 64 5.61 6.48 -22.07
N ASP A 65 6.39 5.47 -22.44
CA ASP A 65 6.09 4.55 -23.52
C ASP A 65 5.85 3.12 -22.97
N PRO A 66 4.75 2.47 -23.30
CA PRO A 66 3.62 2.89 -24.14
C PRO A 66 2.64 3.86 -23.45
N ARG A 67 2.82 4.18 -22.17
CA ARG A 67 1.98 5.08 -21.39
C ARG A 67 2.66 5.52 -20.11
N LEU A 68 2.11 6.54 -19.47
CA LEU A 68 2.68 7.10 -18.26
C LEU A 68 2.55 6.11 -17.08
N ASN A 69 3.71 5.74 -16.53
CA ASN A 69 3.85 4.97 -15.31
C ASN A 69 4.93 5.55 -14.42
N ARG A 70 4.66 5.63 -13.13
CA ARG A 70 5.62 6.03 -12.10
C ARG A 70 6.04 4.81 -11.32
N VAL A 71 7.36 4.61 -11.30
CA VAL A 71 7.98 3.40 -10.78
C VAL A 71 9.00 3.76 -9.72
N HIS A 72 8.85 3.16 -8.56
CA HIS A 72 9.74 3.29 -7.41
C HIS A 72 10.54 1.99 -7.28
N VAL A 73 11.86 2.08 -7.36
CA VAL A 73 12.77 0.93 -7.30
C VAL A 73 13.73 1.14 -6.15
N LEU A 74 13.77 0.21 -5.22
CA LEU A 74 14.81 0.14 -4.20
C LEU A 74 15.64 -1.13 -4.44
N LYS A 75 16.89 -0.95 -4.82
CA LYS A 75 17.88 -2.01 -4.95
C LYS A 75 18.67 -2.11 -3.66
N ILE A 76 18.86 -3.32 -3.16
CA ILE A 76 19.48 -3.59 -1.85
C ILE A 76 20.60 -4.59 -2.05
N ASP A 77 21.80 -4.22 -1.63
CA ASP A 77 22.99 -5.10 -1.60
C ASP A 77 23.08 -5.78 -0.23
N LEU A 78 22.54 -6.99 -0.16
CA LEU A 78 22.57 -7.81 1.05
C LEU A 78 24.00 -8.37 1.32
N ALA A 79 24.85 -8.47 0.29
CA ALA A 79 26.19 -9.00 0.43
C ALA A 79 27.10 -8.06 1.24
N LEU A 80 26.80 -6.76 1.32
CA LEU A 80 27.49 -5.82 2.21
C LEU A 80 27.27 -6.12 3.70
N GLY A 81 26.24 -6.88 4.04
CA GLY A 81 25.96 -7.28 5.43
C GLY A 81 25.55 -6.17 6.38
N LYS A 82 25.27 -4.95 5.88
CA LYS A 82 24.93 -3.75 6.68
C LYS A 82 23.43 -3.69 7.04
N VAL A 83 22.60 -4.38 6.29
CA VAL A 83 21.15 -4.44 6.51
C VAL A 83 20.66 -5.88 6.61
N ARG A 84 19.49 -6.04 7.18
CA ARG A 84 18.74 -7.29 7.18
C ARG A 84 17.32 -7.06 6.64
N ILE A 85 16.72 -8.10 6.15
CA ILE A 85 15.31 -8.12 5.76
C ILE A 85 14.52 -8.79 6.87
N ALA A 86 13.42 -8.19 7.27
CA ALA A 86 12.52 -8.76 8.26
C ALA A 86 11.06 -8.61 7.80
N THR A 87 10.23 -9.52 8.23
CA THR A 87 8.79 -9.48 8.04
C THR A 87 8.14 -8.95 9.31
N VAL A 88 7.31 -7.93 9.19
CA VAL A 88 6.51 -7.43 10.31
C VAL A 88 5.06 -7.74 10.03
N ILE A 89 4.45 -8.54 10.90
CA ILE A 89 3.06 -8.99 10.80
C ILE A 89 2.26 -8.28 11.89
N ALA A 90 1.08 -7.80 11.56
CA ALA A 90 0.17 -7.18 12.51
C ALA A 90 -0.27 -8.16 13.60
N ASP A 91 -0.73 -7.61 14.73
CA ASP A 91 -1.17 -8.41 15.87
C ASP A 91 -2.28 -9.39 15.48
N ASP A 92 -2.29 -10.52 16.14
CA ASP A 92 -3.35 -11.51 16.06
C ASP A 92 -4.55 -11.02 16.89
N PRO A 93 -5.72 -10.81 16.26
CA PRO A 93 -6.85 -10.22 16.97
C PRO A 93 -7.64 -11.22 17.83
N ASP A 94 -7.52 -12.53 17.57
CA ASP A 94 -8.38 -13.56 18.16
C ASP A 94 -7.61 -14.81 18.67
N GLY A 95 -6.27 -14.81 18.58
CA GLY A 95 -5.40 -15.87 19.09
C GLY A 95 -5.57 -17.19 18.35
N GLU A 96 -6.36 -18.15 18.90
CA GLU A 96 -6.63 -19.43 18.25
C GLU A 96 -7.80 -19.37 17.24
N GLY A 97 -8.36 -18.18 17.03
CA GLY A 97 -9.43 -17.94 16.07
C GLY A 97 -8.96 -18.00 14.61
N PRO A 98 -9.88 -17.77 13.65
CA PRO A 98 -9.55 -17.89 12.23
C PRO A 98 -8.79 -16.67 11.67
N ALA A 99 -8.75 -15.55 12.37
CA ALA A 99 -8.04 -14.37 11.90
C ALA A 99 -6.53 -14.50 12.15
N GLU A 100 -5.73 -14.14 11.15
CA GLU A 100 -4.28 -14.23 11.26
C GLU A 100 -3.64 -12.87 11.53
N ALA A 101 -4.38 -11.76 11.30
CA ALA A 101 -3.90 -10.41 11.57
C ALA A 101 -5.05 -9.40 11.72
N ALA A 102 -4.85 -8.35 12.52
CA ALA A 102 -5.66 -7.15 12.53
C ALA A 102 -5.01 -6.09 11.61
N LEU A 103 -5.73 -5.62 10.58
CA LEU A 103 -5.19 -4.63 9.65
C LEU A 103 -4.62 -3.41 10.39
N THR A 104 -3.39 -3.07 10.10
CA THR A 104 -2.64 -2.02 10.82
C THR A 104 -2.01 -1.05 9.81
N SER A 105 -1.91 0.23 10.18
CA SER A 105 -1.19 1.23 9.37
C SER A 105 0.22 0.73 9.01
N PRO A 106 0.63 0.74 7.73
CA PRO A 106 1.97 0.30 7.34
C PRO A 106 3.09 1.09 8.01
N LEU A 107 2.87 2.37 8.33
CA LEU A 107 3.84 3.17 9.10
C LEU A 107 3.95 2.71 10.56
N LYS A 108 2.87 2.20 11.16
CA LYS A 108 2.93 1.57 12.50
C LYS A 108 3.66 0.24 12.45
N LEU A 109 3.39 -0.60 11.44
CA LEU A 109 4.12 -1.87 11.24
C LEU A 109 5.62 -1.64 11.07
N ALA A 110 6.00 -0.56 10.40
CA ALA A 110 7.39 -0.20 10.14
C ALA A 110 7.98 0.78 11.17
N SER A 111 7.40 0.92 12.36
CA SER A 111 7.77 1.95 13.34
C SER A 111 9.08 1.71 14.11
N ASP A 112 9.71 0.54 13.97
CA ASP A 112 11.01 0.26 14.57
C ASP A 112 12.08 1.21 14.00
N GLN A 113 12.88 1.83 14.87
CA GLN A 113 13.89 2.83 14.50
C GLN A 113 15.00 2.29 13.58
N SER A 114 15.19 0.98 13.52
CA SER A 114 16.14 0.36 12.59
C SER A 114 15.61 0.26 11.16
N VAL A 115 14.31 0.47 10.92
CA VAL A 115 13.70 0.34 9.61
C VAL A 115 14.10 1.50 8.71
N LEU A 116 14.71 1.16 7.59
CA LEU A 116 15.14 2.09 6.54
C LEU A 116 14.14 2.17 5.39
N ALA A 117 13.45 1.07 5.11
CA ALA A 117 12.45 0.99 4.06
C ALA A 117 11.45 -0.14 4.33
N PHE A 118 10.28 -0.07 3.69
CA PHE A 118 9.32 -1.17 3.67
C PHE A 118 8.48 -1.19 2.39
N VAL A 119 7.90 -2.36 2.10
CA VAL A 119 6.85 -2.54 1.09
C VAL A 119 5.75 -3.49 1.61
N ASN A 120 4.55 -3.39 1.03
CA ASN A 120 3.50 -4.39 1.25
C ASN A 120 3.87 -5.74 0.66
N THR A 121 3.26 -6.81 1.17
CA THR A 121 3.57 -8.18 0.74
C THR A 121 2.32 -8.99 0.41
N ASN A 122 1.83 -9.82 1.36
CA ASN A 122 0.80 -10.81 1.13
C ASN A 122 -0.56 -10.19 0.78
N PRO A 123 -1.30 -10.78 -0.16
CA PRO A 123 -2.73 -10.54 -0.25
C PRO A 123 -3.47 -11.14 0.96
N TRP A 124 -4.67 -10.65 1.21
CA TRP A 124 -5.53 -11.10 2.30
C TRP A 124 -7.01 -11.02 1.92
N SER A 125 -7.87 -11.55 2.77
CA SER A 125 -9.32 -11.37 2.69
C SER A 125 -9.92 -11.17 4.08
N GLY A 126 -11.06 -10.49 4.13
CA GLY A 126 -11.92 -10.49 5.30
C GLY A 126 -12.71 -11.79 5.39
N PHE A 127 -13.42 -11.98 6.51
CA PHE A 127 -14.29 -13.12 6.77
C PHE A 127 -15.73 -12.86 6.34
N ASP A 128 -16.53 -13.93 6.22
CA ASP A 128 -17.96 -13.83 5.91
C ASP A 128 -18.81 -13.35 7.09
N ASP A 129 -18.19 -13.15 8.24
CA ASP A 129 -18.77 -12.63 9.48
C ASP A 129 -19.06 -11.12 9.48
N GLY A 130 -18.94 -10.44 8.35
CA GLY A 130 -19.09 -8.99 8.22
C GLY A 130 -17.78 -8.22 8.14
N SER A 131 -16.63 -8.88 8.32
CA SER A 131 -15.31 -8.27 8.15
C SER A 131 -14.92 -8.06 6.69
N LYS A 132 -15.89 -7.84 5.80
CA LYS A 132 -15.69 -7.53 4.39
C LYS A 132 -15.31 -6.06 4.20
N LYS A 133 -14.68 -5.77 3.08
CA LYS A 133 -14.50 -4.39 2.64
C LYS A 133 -15.87 -3.70 2.62
N ASN A 134 -16.02 -2.65 3.41
CA ASN A 134 -17.22 -1.81 3.44
C ASN A 134 -17.14 -0.67 2.42
N ASP A 135 -18.17 0.17 2.33
CA ASP A 135 -18.24 1.32 1.41
C ASP A 135 -17.11 2.34 1.64
N HIS A 136 -16.48 2.33 2.82
CA HIS A 136 -15.34 3.17 3.17
C HIS A 136 -13.98 2.48 2.95
N GLY A 137 -13.98 1.23 2.46
CA GLY A 137 -12.80 0.41 2.23
C GLY A 137 -12.37 -0.39 3.47
N TRP A 138 -11.08 -0.75 3.52
CA TRP A 138 -10.47 -1.46 4.63
C TRP A 138 -10.18 -0.51 5.80
N LEU A 139 -10.36 -0.98 7.04
CA LEU A 139 -10.19 -0.20 8.27
C LEU A 139 -9.11 -0.80 9.16
N GLU A 140 -8.42 0.04 9.94
CA GLU A 140 -7.51 -0.43 11.00
C GLU A 140 -8.27 -1.25 12.04
N GLY A 141 -7.62 -2.28 12.56
CA GLY A 141 -8.19 -3.22 13.52
C GLY A 141 -9.09 -4.30 12.89
N GLN A 142 -9.37 -4.23 11.59
CA GLN A 142 -10.21 -5.22 10.93
C GLN A 142 -9.49 -6.57 10.86
N PRO A 143 -10.12 -7.69 11.36
CA PRO A 143 -9.55 -9.02 11.29
C PRO A 143 -9.52 -9.55 9.86
N VAL A 144 -8.43 -10.18 9.47
CA VAL A 144 -8.23 -10.73 8.14
C VAL A 144 -7.46 -12.04 8.16
N ASP A 145 -7.64 -12.81 7.08
CA ASP A 145 -6.93 -14.03 6.75
C ASP A 145 -5.83 -13.72 5.73
N ILE A 146 -4.57 -14.01 6.07
CA ILE A 146 -3.40 -13.78 5.22
C ILE A 146 -3.31 -14.88 4.16
N HIS A 147 -3.13 -14.51 2.90
CA HIS A 147 -3.07 -15.48 1.83
C HIS A 147 -1.65 -15.96 1.54
N GLY A 148 -1.30 -17.12 2.09
CA GLY A 148 -0.04 -17.80 1.86
C GLY A 148 0.98 -17.56 2.96
N PHE A 149 2.16 -18.11 2.79
CA PHE A 149 3.20 -18.18 3.79
C PHE A 149 3.54 -16.81 4.39
N ALA A 150 3.45 -16.71 5.72
CA ALA A 150 3.83 -15.54 6.49
C ALA A 150 4.56 -15.99 7.76
N VAL A 151 5.82 -15.58 7.90
CA VAL A 151 6.70 -15.92 9.02
C VAL A 151 7.48 -14.70 9.45
N SER A 152 7.53 -14.45 10.74
CA SER A 152 8.32 -13.39 11.35
C SER A 152 9.08 -13.97 12.54
N ASP A 153 10.39 -13.75 12.61
CA ASP A 153 11.28 -14.27 13.65
C ASP A 153 11.11 -15.79 13.91
N GLY A 154 10.91 -16.55 12.82
CA GLY A 154 10.71 -17.99 12.86
C GLY A 154 9.33 -18.46 13.34
N GLN A 155 8.44 -17.54 13.68
CA GLN A 155 7.06 -17.82 14.06
C GLN A 155 6.15 -17.81 12.85
N ILE A 156 5.50 -18.93 12.55
CA ILE A 156 4.58 -19.05 11.43
C ILE A 156 3.24 -18.45 11.85
N ARG A 157 2.79 -17.40 11.12
CA ARG A 157 1.48 -16.81 11.27
C ARG A 157 0.49 -17.40 10.26
N SER A 158 0.90 -17.55 9.00
CA SER A 158 0.09 -18.14 7.95
C SER A 158 0.83 -19.23 7.20
N ARG A 159 0.10 -20.32 6.88
CA ARG A 159 0.65 -21.48 6.20
C ARG A 159 0.75 -21.27 4.68
N PRO A 160 1.67 -21.99 3.99
CA PRO A 160 1.75 -21.96 2.54
C PRO A 160 0.42 -22.34 1.90
N ARG A 161 0.03 -21.61 0.83
CA ARG A 161 -1.14 -21.93 0.01
C ARG A 161 -0.74 -22.33 -1.40
N PHE A 162 -1.51 -23.24 -1.98
CA PHE A 162 -1.37 -23.60 -3.38
C PHE A 162 -1.50 -22.34 -4.27
N ASN A 163 -0.73 -22.27 -5.33
CA ASN A 163 -0.66 -21.14 -6.27
C ASN A 163 -0.13 -19.81 -5.68
N ARG A 164 0.57 -19.85 -4.54
CA ARG A 164 1.33 -18.72 -4.03
C ARG A 164 2.83 -18.98 -4.19
N SER A 165 3.55 -17.93 -4.53
CA SER A 165 5.02 -17.94 -4.56
C SER A 165 5.54 -17.23 -3.33
N THR A 166 6.65 -17.72 -2.78
CA THR A 166 7.17 -17.29 -1.49
C THR A 166 8.55 -16.70 -1.66
N ILE A 167 8.84 -15.64 -0.90
CA ILE A 167 10.19 -15.17 -0.59
C ILE A 167 10.45 -15.47 0.88
N TRP A 168 11.61 -15.99 1.22
CA TRP A 168 11.94 -16.30 2.60
C TRP A 168 13.45 -16.27 2.86
N ILE A 169 13.81 -16.08 4.10
CA ILE A 169 15.18 -15.98 4.59
C ILE A 169 15.36 -17.02 5.67
N ASP A 170 16.46 -17.78 5.60
CA ASP A 170 16.78 -18.76 6.62
C ASP A 170 17.53 -18.14 7.82
N ARG A 171 17.80 -18.94 8.84
CA ARG A 171 18.52 -18.51 10.05
C ARG A 171 19.97 -18.09 9.78
N GLN A 172 20.54 -18.44 8.62
CA GLN A 172 21.86 -18.02 8.17
C GLN A 172 21.81 -16.71 7.35
N GLY A 173 20.62 -16.12 7.16
CA GLY A 173 20.43 -14.88 6.39
C GLY A 173 20.42 -15.10 4.87
N ARG A 174 20.32 -16.33 4.40
CA ARG A 174 20.29 -16.64 2.95
C ARG A 174 18.87 -16.42 2.42
N LEU A 175 18.77 -15.75 1.29
CA LEU A 175 17.53 -15.39 0.61
C LEU A 175 17.13 -16.47 -0.40
N PHE A 176 15.85 -16.84 -0.40
CA PHE A 176 15.25 -17.80 -1.32
C PHE A 176 13.93 -17.29 -1.89
N MET A 177 13.60 -17.73 -3.11
CA MET A 177 12.35 -17.36 -3.78
C MET A 177 11.78 -18.53 -4.58
N GLY A 178 10.45 -18.71 -4.50
CA GLY A 178 9.74 -19.75 -5.25
C GLY A 178 8.79 -20.52 -4.36
N ASN A 179 9.13 -21.78 -4.04
CA ASN A 179 8.33 -22.60 -3.15
C ASN A 179 8.57 -22.23 -1.68
N ALA A 180 7.56 -22.44 -0.86
CA ALA A 180 7.70 -22.30 0.58
C ALA A 180 8.71 -23.32 1.14
N PRO A 181 9.47 -22.96 2.18
CA PRO A 181 10.42 -23.85 2.83
C PRO A 181 9.73 -24.99 3.60
N ARG A 182 10.52 -25.94 4.06
CA ARG A 182 10.07 -26.87 5.10
C ARG A 182 9.83 -26.11 6.40
N GLU A 183 8.87 -26.57 7.18
CA GLU A 183 8.56 -25.99 8.48
C GLU A 183 9.81 -25.85 9.36
N GLY A 184 9.94 -24.74 10.08
CA GLY A 184 11.09 -24.43 10.95
C GLY A 184 12.35 -23.95 10.23
N THR A 185 12.38 -23.90 8.90
CA THR A 185 13.57 -23.48 8.14
C THR A 185 13.66 -21.95 8.00
N ALA A 186 12.53 -21.28 7.74
CA ALA A 186 12.50 -19.84 7.56
C ALA A 186 12.59 -19.10 8.88
N LEU A 187 13.38 -18.03 8.89
CA LEU A 187 13.36 -16.99 9.92
C LEU A 187 12.34 -15.91 9.54
N GLU A 188 12.37 -15.47 8.29
CA GLU A 188 11.47 -14.46 7.73
C GLU A 188 10.83 -14.98 6.45
N GLY A 189 9.58 -14.59 6.17
CA GLY A 189 8.95 -15.05 4.95
C GLY A 189 7.61 -14.36 4.65
N ALA A 190 7.40 -14.14 3.34
CA ALA A 190 6.19 -13.56 2.80
C ALA A 190 5.79 -14.27 1.51
N ALA A 191 4.52 -14.16 1.11
CA ALA A 191 4.02 -14.73 -0.13
C ALA A 191 3.35 -13.68 -1.01
N GLY A 192 3.53 -13.83 -2.32
CA GLY A 192 2.79 -13.10 -3.33
C GLY A 192 1.85 -14.00 -4.13
N PHE A 193 1.37 -13.50 -5.26
CA PHE A 193 0.50 -14.29 -6.14
C PHE A 193 1.31 -15.34 -6.93
N LYS A 194 2.15 -14.89 -7.85
CA LYS A 194 2.92 -15.77 -8.75
C LYS A 194 4.29 -15.18 -9.04
N GLN A 195 5.23 -16.06 -9.37
CA GLN A 195 6.44 -15.60 -10.04
C GLN A 195 6.11 -15.02 -11.40
N ILE A 196 6.68 -13.85 -11.68
CA ILE A 196 6.62 -13.14 -12.97
C ILE A 196 7.95 -13.24 -13.72
N VAL A 197 9.04 -13.52 -12.99
CA VAL A 197 10.34 -13.93 -13.53
C VAL A 197 10.79 -15.20 -12.82
N ARG A 198 11.25 -16.17 -13.58
CA ARG A 198 11.80 -17.43 -13.04
C ARG A 198 13.05 -17.84 -13.81
N ASN A 199 14.15 -18.01 -13.09
CA ASN A 199 15.44 -18.43 -13.64
C ASN A 199 15.89 -17.55 -14.83
N GLY A 200 15.74 -16.23 -14.70
CA GLY A 200 16.12 -15.26 -15.72
C GLY A 200 15.16 -15.20 -16.93
N ALA A 201 14.00 -15.85 -16.84
CA ALA A 201 13.02 -15.85 -17.92
C ALA A 201 11.66 -15.30 -17.46
N LEU A 202 10.98 -14.59 -18.38
CA LEU A 202 9.64 -14.06 -18.15
C LEU A 202 8.63 -15.22 -18.02
N VAL A 203 7.82 -15.18 -16.99
CA VAL A 203 6.67 -16.05 -16.82
C VAL A 203 5.44 -15.34 -17.42
N LEU A 204 5.04 -15.76 -18.61
CA LEU A 204 3.94 -15.11 -19.33
C LEU A 204 2.60 -15.26 -18.60
N SER A 205 1.83 -14.19 -18.57
CA SER A 205 0.46 -14.12 -18.09
C SER A 205 -0.50 -13.77 -19.22
N SER A 206 -1.68 -14.36 -19.20
CA SER A 206 -2.76 -14.02 -20.14
C SER A 206 -3.50 -12.73 -19.74
N GLY A 207 -3.41 -12.33 -18.47
CA GLY A 207 -4.08 -11.13 -17.95
C GLY A 207 -3.44 -9.86 -18.51
N LYS A 208 -4.28 -8.93 -18.98
CA LYS A 208 -3.90 -7.64 -19.54
C LYS A 208 -4.31 -6.48 -18.64
N GLU A 209 -4.88 -6.77 -17.46
CA GLU A 209 -5.37 -5.75 -16.54
C GLU A 209 -4.22 -5.01 -15.91
N ARG A 210 -4.30 -3.69 -16.02
CA ARG A 210 -3.32 -2.76 -15.47
C ARG A 210 -3.74 -2.33 -14.07
N HIS A 211 -2.82 -2.46 -13.15
CA HIS A 211 -3.02 -2.13 -11.75
C HIS A 211 -1.78 -1.47 -11.17
N PRO A 212 -1.90 -0.73 -10.05
CA PRO A 212 -0.76 -0.51 -9.17
C PRO A 212 -0.17 -1.87 -8.79
N ARG A 213 1.15 -1.98 -8.77
CA ARG A 213 1.86 -3.24 -8.53
C ARG A 213 2.92 -3.09 -7.47
N THR A 214 3.11 -4.16 -6.72
CA THR A 214 4.30 -4.36 -5.89
C THR A 214 4.97 -5.65 -6.34
N ALA A 215 6.28 -5.60 -6.56
CA ALA A 215 7.08 -6.77 -6.89
C ALA A 215 8.34 -6.83 -6.04
N ILE A 216 8.76 -8.05 -5.74
CA ILE A 216 10.03 -8.32 -5.07
C ILE A 216 10.84 -9.25 -5.98
N GLY A 217 12.10 -8.88 -6.25
CA GLY A 217 13.00 -9.65 -7.09
C GLY A 217 14.35 -9.88 -6.44
N MET A 218 15.04 -10.93 -6.87
CA MET A 218 16.39 -11.25 -6.41
C MET A 218 17.28 -11.65 -7.58
N ASP A 219 18.59 -11.47 -7.42
CA ASP A 219 19.60 -12.01 -8.33
C ASP A 219 19.74 -13.54 -8.18
N GLN A 220 20.54 -14.15 -9.03
CA GLN A 220 20.76 -15.60 -9.03
C GLN A 220 21.45 -16.09 -7.76
N LYS A 221 22.29 -15.25 -7.13
CA LYS A 221 23.09 -15.63 -5.96
C LYS A 221 22.40 -15.31 -4.63
N GLY A 222 21.29 -14.54 -4.65
CA GLY A 222 20.60 -14.07 -3.44
C GLY A 222 21.33 -12.97 -2.68
N GLY A 223 22.29 -12.29 -3.34
CA GLY A 223 23.04 -11.18 -2.77
C GLY A 223 22.38 -9.82 -3.01
N MET A 224 21.54 -9.72 -4.04
CA MET A 224 20.83 -8.50 -4.41
C MET A 224 19.33 -8.71 -4.32
N LEU A 225 18.64 -7.74 -3.73
CA LEU A 225 17.17 -7.70 -3.62
C LEU A 225 16.65 -6.43 -4.26
N TRP A 226 15.53 -6.52 -4.99
CA TRP A 226 14.80 -5.38 -5.52
C TRP A 226 13.40 -5.34 -4.93
N LEU A 227 13.02 -4.19 -4.37
CA LEU A 227 11.66 -3.86 -4.01
C LEU A 227 11.16 -2.85 -5.04
N VAL A 228 10.05 -3.16 -5.69
CA VAL A 228 9.51 -2.33 -6.78
C VAL A 228 8.04 -2.04 -6.53
N VAL A 229 7.68 -0.77 -6.60
CA VAL A 229 6.28 -0.34 -6.58
C VAL A 229 6.00 0.47 -7.83
N VAL A 230 4.94 0.11 -8.55
CA VAL A 230 4.40 0.85 -9.69
C VAL A 230 3.07 1.47 -9.27
N ASP A 231 2.98 2.78 -9.34
CA ASP A 231 1.72 3.50 -9.16
C ASP A 231 0.74 3.17 -10.29
N GLY A 232 -0.54 3.34 -10.06
CA GLY A 232 -1.54 3.08 -11.08
C GLY A 232 -2.96 3.45 -10.68
N ARG A 233 -3.93 3.25 -11.61
CA ARG A 233 -5.32 3.66 -11.45
C ARG A 233 -5.48 5.17 -11.22
N GLN A 234 -4.57 5.98 -11.73
CA GLN A 234 -4.53 7.42 -11.58
C GLN A 234 -4.29 8.04 -12.96
N GLU A 235 -5.38 8.41 -13.62
CA GLU A 235 -5.35 9.00 -14.95
C GLU A 235 -4.48 10.28 -14.96
N GLY A 236 -3.62 10.42 -15.99
CA GLY A 236 -2.69 11.54 -16.12
C GLY A 236 -1.52 11.53 -15.14
N TYR A 237 -1.47 10.56 -14.19
CA TYR A 237 -0.38 10.43 -13.23
C TYR A 237 0.38 9.10 -13.38
N SER A 238 -0.33 7.98 -13.33
CA SER A 238 0.22 6.63 -13.53
C SER A 238 -0.90 5.64 -13.79
N GLU A 239 -0.85 4.93 -14.92
CA GLU A 239 -1.92 4.00 -15.27
C GLU A 239 -1.77 2.63 -14.60
N GLY A 240 -0.54 2.22 -14.31
CA GLY A 240 -0.19 0.91 -13.80
C GLY A 240 0.25 -0.05 -14.89
N MET A 241 0.68 -1.25 -14.48
CA MET A 241 1.22 -2.28 -15.36
C MET A 241 0.42 -3.58 -15.32
N ASP A 242 0.39 -4.28 -16.45
CA ASP A 242 0.03 -5.70 -16.46
C ASP A 242 1.21 -6.56 -15.94
N LEU A 243 0.97 -7.87 -15.76
CA LEU A 243 2.00 -8.76 -15.20
C LEU A 243 3.18 -9.01 -16.15
N ASN A 244 2.97 -8.92 -17.47
CA ASN A 244 4.04 -9.11 -18.44
C ASN A 244 4.94 -7.88 -18.50
N GLU A 245 4.37 -6.69 -18.40
CA GLU A 245 5.11 -5.42 -18.31
C GLU A 245 5.94 -5.37 -17.04
N LEU A 246 5.33 -5.72 -15.90
CA LEU A 246 6.04 -5.80 -14.62
C LEU A 246 7.17 -6.84 -14.67
N GLY A 247 6.93 -8.00 -15.28
CA GLY A 247 7.96 -9.04 -15.44
C GLY A 247 9.14 -8.59 -16.32
N ARG A 248 8.88 -7.86 -17.42
CA ARG A 248 9.94 -7.27 -18.25
C ARG A 248 10.74 -6.23 -17.45
N LEU A 249 10.06 -5.34 -16.75
CA LEU A 249 10.73 -4.38 -15.87
C LEU A 249 11.66 -5.06 -14.86
N MET A 250 11.21 -6.16 -14.23
CA MET A 250 12.04 -6.89 -13.27
C MET A 250 13.25 -7.57 -13.93
N LEU A 251 13.09 -8.08 -15.17
CA LEU A 251 14.21 -8.61 -15.96
C LEU A 251 15.22 -7.50 -16.31
N ASP A 252 14.74 -6.34 -16.75
CA ASP A 252 15.57 -5.19 -17.12
C ASP A 252 16.35 -4.64 -15.91
N LEU A 253 15.82 -4.80 -14.69
CA LEU A 253 16.49 -4.49 -13.44
C LEU A 253 17.58 -5.51 -13.07
N GLY A 254 17.62 -6.67 -13.74
CA GLY A 254 18.57 -7.74 -13.48
C GLY A 254 18.11 -8.84 -12.54
N CYS A 255 16.80 -8.93 -12.27
CA CYS A 255 16.25 -9.98 -11.43
C CYS A 255 16.32 -11.35 -12.11
N TRP A 256 16.84 -12.35 -11.39
CA TRP A 256 16.80 -13.76 -11.77
C TRP A 256 15.47 -14.41 -11.45
N ASN A 257 14.91 -14.07 -10.28
CA ASN A 257 13.57 -14.43 -9.87
C ASN A 257 12.82 -13.18 -9.40
N ALA A 258 11.51 -13.10 -9.66
CA ALA A 258 10.66 -12.04 -9.16
C ALA A 258 9.23 -12.54 -8.91
N ILE A 259 8.60 -12.03 -7.84
CA ILE A 259 7.23 -12.32 -7.43
C ILE A 259 6.39 -11.05 -7.53
N ASN A 260 5.18 -11.14 -8.10
CA ASN A 260 4.14 -10.13 -7.96
C ASN A 260 3.47 -10.30 -6.60
N MET A 261 3.61 -9.31 -5.74
CA MET A 261 2.99 -9.24 -4.41
C MET A 261 1.54 -8.73 -4.50
N ASP A 262 0.92 -8.42 -3.37
CA ASP A 262 -0.38 -7.75 -3.40
C ASP A 262 -0.26 -6.36 -4.06
N GLY A 263 -1.27 -6.00 -4.80
CA GLY A 263 -1.29 -4.82 -5.65
C GLY A 263 -2.49 -3.91 -5.39
N GLY A 264 -2.79 -3.06 -6.36
CA GLY A 264 -3.91 -2.12 -6.25
C GLY A 264 -3.70 -1.12 -5.11
N GLY A 265 -4.71 -0.90 -4.29
CA GLY A 265 -4.63 0.04 -3.17
C GLY A 265 -3.66 -0.35 -2.06
N SER A 266 -3.15 -1.60 -2.06
CA SER A 266 -2.12 -2.06 -1.12
C SER A 266 -0.71 -1.66 -1.53
N SER A 267 -0.48 -1.32 -2.80
CA SER A 267 0.86 -1.00 -3.31
C SER A 267 1.43 0.23 -2.60
N ILE A 268 2.46 0.01 -1.79
CA ILE A 268 3.07 1.04 -0.96
C ILE A 268 4.55 0.77 -0.74
N MET A 269 5.35 1.83 -0.77
CA MET A 269 6.75 1.83 -0.39
C MET A 269 7.03 2.99 0.57
N GLY A 270 7.61 2.68 1.72
CA GLY A 270 8.18 3.67 2.64
C GLY A 270 9.69 3.65 2.59
N LEU A 271 10.29 4.82 2.74
CA LEU A 271 11.75 4.99 2.77
C LEU A 271 12.10 6.08 3.79
N VAL A 272 13.14 5.83 4.60
CA VAL A 272 13.66 6.81 5.53
C VAL A 272 14.22 8.02 4.79
N GLN A 273 13.97 9.22 5.33
CA GLN A 273 14.48 10.49 4.78
C GLN A 273 15.47 11.17 5.76
N GLU A 274 15.98 12.35 5.39
CA GLU A 274 17.00 13.10 6.17
C GLU A 274 16.56 13.41 7.61
N ASP A 275 15.25 13.57 7.84
CA ASP A 275 14.67 13.77 9.16
C ASP A 275 14.68 12.50 10.04
N GLY A 276 15.16 11.37 9.48
CA GLY A 276 15.16 10.07 10.14
C GLY A 276 13.79 9.40 10.20
N ALA A 277 12.75 10.01 9.64
CA ALA A 277 11.41 9.44 9.58
C ALA A 277 11.15 8.66 8.29
N LEU A 278 10.27 7.66 8.37
CA LEU A 278 9.79 6.93 7.19
C LEU A 278 8.70 7.73 6.48
N HIS A 279 8.91 8.01 5.20
CA HIS A 279 7.95 8.65 4.32
C HIS A 279 7.48 7.70 3.23
N ILE A 280 6.21 7.80 2.85
CA ILE A 280 5.68 7.06 1.70
C ILE A 280 6.16 7.76 0.43
N VAL A 281 6.90 7.03 -0.40
CA VAL A 281 7.53 7.59 -1.61
C VAL A 281 6.69 7.43 -2.88
N ASN A 282 5.69 6.55 -2.87
CA ASN A 282 4.77 6.34 -3.98
C ASN A 282 3.40 7.00 -3.73
N SER A 283 2.49 6.95 -4.69
CA SER A 283 1.12 7.44 -4.57
C SER A 283 0.11 6.28 -4.52
N PRO A 284 -0.28 5.80 -3.32
CA PRO A 284 -1.29 4.74 -3.20
C PRO A 284 -2.61 5.13 -3.85
N SER A 285 -3.26 4.17 -4.53
CA SER A 285 -4.42 4.45 -5.37
C SER A 285 -5.75 4.55 -4.64
N ASP A 286 -5.82 4.13 -3.37
CA ASP A 286 -7.06 4.21 -2.59
C ASP A 286 -7.43 5.66 -2.29
N ARG A 287 -8.73 5.96 -2.31
CA ARG A 287 -9.29 7.28 -2.04
C ARG A 287 -10.41 7.17 -1.02
N LEU A 288 -10.42 8.08 -0.06
CA LEU A 288 -11.56 8.32 0.80
C LEU A 288 -12.54 9.25 0.06
N PHE A 289 -13.80 8.84 -0.04
CA PHE A 289 -14.85 9.55 -0.81
C PHE A 289 -14.45 9.86 -2.28
N GLY A 290 -13.55 9.04 -2.87
CA GLY A 290 -13.09 9.24 -4.24
C GLY A 290 -12.12 10.43 -4.46
N ILE A 291 -11.81 11.21 -3.43
CA ILE A 291 -11.08 12.47 -3.55
C ILE A 291 -9.75 12.44 -2.78
N VAL A 292 -9.78 12.10 -1.51
CA VAL A 292 -8.60 12.18 -0.62
C VAL A 292 -7.80 10.89 -0.66
N HIS A 293 -6.49 10.97 -0.87
CA HIS A 293 -5.61 9.80 -0.79
C HIS A 293 -5.73 9.11 0.57
N LYS A 294 -5.88 7.81 0.54
CA LYS A 294 -5.98 6.97 1.72
C LYS A 294 -4.90 5.89 1.68
N ILE A 295 -4.10 5.81 2.71
CA ILE A 295 -3.19 4.69 2.93
C ILE A 295 -4.02 3.52 3.46
N ARG A 296 -4.00 2.39 2.74
CA ARG A 296 -4.68 1.17 3.16
C ARG A 296 -3.95 0.54 4.34
N PRO A 297 -4.64 0.18 5.44
CA PRO A 297 -4.03 -0.64 6.48
C PRO A 297 -3.75 -2.04 5.92
N LEU A 298 -2.69 -2.67 6.39
CA LEU A 298 -2.13 -3.91 5.88
C LEU A 298 -2.01 -4.96 6.98
N PRO A 299 -2.04 -6.27 6.65
CA PRO A 299 -1.77 -7.32 7.62
C PRO A 299 -0.28 -7.48 7.91
N MET A 300 0.58 -7.09 6.97
CA MET A 300 2.03 -7.25 7.09
C MET A 300 2.80 -6.44 6.07
N VAL A 301 4.06 -6.20 6.37
CA VAL A 301 5.04 -5.56 5.49
C VAL A 301 6.37 -6.33 5.52
N LEU A 302 7.16 -6.21 4.45
CA LEU A 302 8.56 -6.58 4.44
C LEU A 302 9.39 -5.32 4.65
N THR A 303 10.26 -5.34 5.64
CA THR A 303 11.12 -4.22 6.03
C THR A 303 12.57 -4.47 5.70
N VAL A 304 13.30 -3.40 5.41
CA VAL A 304 14.76 -3.34 5.34
C VAL A 304 15.23 -2.63 6.59
N GLN A 305 16.01 -3.32 7.42
CA GLN A 305 16.43 -2.84 8.72
C GLN A 305 17.95 -2.73 8.78
N LYS A 306 18.45 -1.68 9.42
CA LYS A 306 19.88 -1.53 9.74
C LYS A 306 20.28 -2.63 10.75
N LYS A 307 21.45 -3.23 10.53
CA LYS A 307 22.05 -4.17 11.48
C LYS A 307 22.77 -3.46 12.61
#